data_302a0d0d8ed5a70d81b30268ac96f6d9
#
_entry.id   302a0d0d8ed5a70d81b30268ac96f6d9
#
_cell.length_a   1.000
_cell.length_b   1.000
_cell.length_c   1.000
_cell.angle_alpha   90.00
_cell.angle_beta   90.00
_cell.angle_gamma   90.00
#
_symmetry.space_group_name_H-M   'P 1'
#
loop_
_entity.id
_entity.type
_entity.pdbx_description
1 polymer ?
#
loop_
_entity_poly.entity_id
_entity_poly.type
_entity_poly.pdbx_seq_one_letter_code
_entity_poly.pdbx_strand_id
1 'polypeptide(L)'
;FRVGRENICFVHVSLVPVMGPVGEQKTKPTQHTVKELRGLGITPDVIVCRAEAPLAKETREKLAAFCHVSPNAVMSAHDVSNIYRVPLLLRDQGMCEALGIDCKTTDLMSRWEDMADRVDNLGDDVHIAMVGKYTGLSDSYLSVIKGLEHASYAVNRTLVIDWIEAENLVDTSHSDWDVLRNADGVLVPGGFGVRGIEGK
;
A
#
# COMPACT_ATOMS: atom_id res chain seq x y z
N PHE A 1 16.02 -0.28 -25.65
CA PHE A 1 17.00 -0.41 -26.76
C PHE A 1 18.41 -0.78 -26.27
N ARG A 2 18.93 -0.20 -25.17
CA ARG A 2 20.34 -0.44 -24.74
C ARG A 2 20.64 -1.84 -24.24
N VAL A 3 19.67 -2.49 -23.60
CA VAL A 3 19.88 -3.80 -22.93
C VAL A 3 19.31 -4.98 -23.72
N GLY A 4 18.64 -4.75 -24.83
CA GLY A 4 17.93 -5.78 -25.60
C GLY A 4 16.56 -6.16 -25.01
N ARG A 5 15.65 -6.57 -25.87
CA ARG A 5 14.26 -6.92 -25.48
C ARG A 5 14.22 -8.16 -24.58
N GLU A 6 15.14 -9.06 -24.76
CA GLU A 6 15.30 -10.31 -24.01
C GLU A 6 15.70 -10.11 -22.54
N ASN A 7 16.22 -8.91 -22.20
CA ASN A 7 16.66 -8.56 -20.85
C ASN A 7 15.69 -7.59 -20.13
N ILE A 8 14.48 -7.37 -20.69
CA ILE A 8 13.50 -6.45 -20.13
C ILE A 8 12.13 -7.13 -20.12
N CYS A 9 11.41 -6.98 -19.01
CA CYS A 9 9.99 -7.25 -18.92
C CYS A 9 9.21 -5.95 -18.61
N PHE A 10 8.22 -5.64 -19.44
CA PHE A 10 7.37 -4.47 -19.24
C PHE A 10 6.09 -4.87 -18.49
N VAL A 11 5.97 -4.45 -17.25
CA VAL A 11 4.77 -4.58 -16.44
C VAL A 11 3.99 -3.28 -16.51
N HIS A 12 2.79 -3.32 -17.08
CA HIS A 12 1.91 -2.16 -17.19
C HIS A 12 0.84 -2.20 -16.10
N VAL A 13 0.86 -1.23 -15.20
CA VAL A 13 -0.17 -1.08 -14.16
C VAL A 13 -1.25 -0.13 -14.65
N SER A 14 -2.51 -0.56 -14.59
CA SER A 14 -3.65 0.22 -15.05
C SER A 14 -4.86 0.07 -14.14
N LEU A 15 -5.70 1.10 -14.06
CA LEU A 15 -6.95 1.07 -13.32
C LEU A 15 -8.06 0.41 -14.16
N VAL A 16 -8.78 -0.52 -13.53
CA VAL A 16 -10.03 -1.09 -14.05
C VAL A 16 -11.17 -0.64 -13.12
N PRO A 17 -11.80 0.50 -13.40
CA PRO A 17 -12.83 1.03 -12.53
C PRO A 17 -14.10 0.18 -12.63
N VAL A 18 -14.82 0.12 -11.52
CA VAL A 18 -16.17 -0.44 -11.42
C VAL A 18 -17.17 0.70 -11.57
N MET A 19 -18.12 0.57 -12.47
CA MET A 19 -19.10 1.63 -12.75
C MET A 19 -20.52 1.09 -12.84
N GLY A 20 -21.45 1.98 -12.47
CA GLY A 20 -22.89 1.71 -12.54
C GLY A 20 -23.41 0.81 -11.40
N PRO A 21 -24.74 0.70 -11.28
CA PRO A 21 -25.41 -0.02 -10.18
C PRO A 21 -25.17 -1.53 -10.20
N VAL A 22 -24.73 -2.09 -11.35
CA VAL A 22 -24.47 -3.53 -11.52
C VAL A 22 -23.01 -3.91 -11.30
N GLY A 23 -22.14 -2.95 -10.97
CA GLY A 23 -20.74 -3.23 -10.66
C GLY A 23 -19.91 -3.69 -11.87
N GLU A 24 -20.18 -3.19 -13.07
CA GLU A 24 -19.45 -3.60 -14.29
C GLU A 24 -18.02 -3.07 -14.30
N GLN A 25 -17.04 -3.97 -14.47
CA GLN A 25 -15.62 -3.63 -14.63
C GLN A 25 -15.36 -3.06 -16.04
N LYS A 26 -14.83 -1.84 -16.10
CA LYS A 26 -14.61 -1.12 -17.37
C LYS A 26 -13.18 -1.31 -17.87
N THR A 27 -13.05 -1.97 -19.02
CA THR A 27 -11.75 -2.29 -19.65
C THR A 27 -11.21 -1.18 -20.55
N LYS A 28 -12.02 -0.22 -20.96
CA LYS A 28 -11.63 0.83 -21.90
C LYS A 28 -10.44 1.68 -21.44
N PRO A 29 -10.32 2.10 -20.18
CA PRO A 29 -9.16 2.86 -19.72
C PRO A 29 -7.85 2.10 -19.95
N THR A 30 -7.79 0.82 -19.55
CA THR A 30 -6.62 -0.04 -19.77
C THR A 30 -6.31 -0.28 -21.24
N GLN A 31 -7.33 -0.52 -22.07
CA GLN A 31 -7.15 -0.65 -23.52
C GLN A 31 -6.53 0.62 -24.12
N HIS A 32 -6.99 1.80 -23.68
CA HIS A 32 -6.48 3.07 -24.17
C HIS A 32 -5.03 3.30 -23.76
N THR A 33 -4.69 3.10 -22.47
CA THR A 33 -3.32 3.29 -22.00
C THR A 33 -2.33 2.34 -22.68
N VAL A 34 -2.70 1.08 -22.93
CA VAL A 34 -1.88 0.13 -23.67
C VAL A 34 -1.72 0.53 -25.13
N LYS A 35 -2.78 1.05 -25.76
CA LYS A 35 -2.70 1.58 -27.12
C LYS A 35 -1.69 2.74 -27.23
N GLU A 36 -1.74 3.70 -26.32
CA GLU A 36 -0.80 4.83 -26.27
C GLU A 36 0.64 4.33 -26.03
N LEU A 37 0.83 3.39 -25.11
CA LEU A 37 2.14 2.80 -24.83
C LEU A 37 2.76 2.15 -26.08
N ARG A 38 1.94 1.45 -26.86
CA ARG A 38 2.35 0.85 -28.14
C ARG A 38 2.70 1.89 -29.18
N GLY A 39 1.99 3.02 -29.20
CA GLY A 39 2.32 4.16 -30.07
C GLY A 39 3.74 4.68 -29.82
N LEU A 40 4.28 4.49 -28.64
CA LEU A 40 5.67 4.80 -28.26
C LEU A 40 6.65 3.63 -28.52
N GLY A 41 6.19 2.55 -29.14
CA GLY A 41 7.01 1.38 -29.46
C GLY A 41 7.24 0.41 -28.25
N ILE A 42 6.46 0.53 -27.19
CA ILE A 42 6.55 -0.32 -26.00
C ILE A 42 5.33 -1.26 -25.94
N THR A 43 5.57 -2.55 -25.89
CA THR A 43 4.51 -3.55 -25.70
C THR A 43 4.65 -4.16 -24.30
N PRO A 44 3.59 -4.16 -23.48
CA PRO A 44 3.65 -4.81 -22.17
C PRO A 44 3.72 -6.31 -22.30
N ASP A 45 4.43 -6.95 -21.39
CA ASP A 45 4.49 -8.40 -21.22
C ASP A 45 3.44 -8.86 -20.21
N VAL A 46 3.23 -8.04 -19.18
CA VAL A 46 2.27 -8.29 -18.10
C VAL A 46 1.43 -7.03 -17.89
N ILE A 47 0.15 -7.23 -17.62
CA ILE A 47 -0.78 -6.17 -17.23
C ILE A 47 -1.28 -6.45 -15.83
N VAL A 48 -1.04 -5.50 -14.91
CA VAL A 48 -1.55 -5.54 -13.55
C VAL A 48 -2.71 -4.55 -13.44
N CYS A 49 -3.90 -5.07 -13.20
CA CYS A 49 -5.13 -4.31 -13.14
C CYS A 49 -5.48 -3.97 -11.69
N ARG A 50 -5.34 -2.69 -11.33
CA ARG A 50 -5.84 -2.17 -10.07
C ARG A 50 -7.37 -2.07 -10.13
N ALA A 51 -8.06 -2.73 -9.21
CA ALA A 51 -9.52 -2.78 -9.15
C ALA A 51 -9.99 -2.86 -7.69
N GLU A 52 -11.26 -2.59 -7.43
CA GLU A 52 -11.87 -2.77 -6.09
C GLU A 52 -12.10 -4.25 -5.77
N ALA A 53 -12.46 -5.03 -6.77
CA ALA A 53 -12.76 -6.46 -6.65
C ALA A 53 -11.92 -7.28 -7.63
N PRO A 54 -11.76 -8.60 -7.41
CA PRO A 54 -11.10 -9.49 -8.37
C PRO A 54 -11.64 -9.31 -9.79
N LEU A 55 -10.74 -9.38 -10.78
CA LEU A 55 -11.14 -9.33 -12.18
C LEU A 55 -12.04 -10.53 -12.53
N ALA A 56 -13.20 -10.26 -13.11
CA ALA A 56 -14.03 -11.28 -13.71
C ALA A 56 -13.27 -11.95 -14.87
N LYS A 57 -13.57 -13.23 -15.10
CA LYS A 57 -12.92 -14.01 -16.16
C LYS A 57 -13.07 -13.35 -17.53
N GLU A 58 -14.28 -12.90 -17.85
CA GLU A 58 -14.60 -12.22 -19.11
C GLU A 58 -13.85 -10.89 -19.27
N THR A 59 -13.67 -10.15 -18.15
CA THR A 59 -12.87 -8.92 -18.13
C THR A 59 -11.41 -9.21 -18.42
N ARG A 60 -10.84 -10.25 -17.81
CA ARG A 60 -9.46 -10.70 -18.02
C ARG A 60 -9.23 -11.12 -19.46
N GLU A 61 -10.09 -11.98 -20.02
CA GLU A 61 -10.02 -12.44 -21.39
C GLU A 61 -10.14 -11.29 -22.40
N LYS A 62 -11.04 -10.36 -22.15
CA LYS A 62 -11.22 -9.17 -22.97
C LYS A 62 -9.97 -8.27 -22.95
N LEU A 63 -9.37 -8.03 -21.79
CA LEU A 63 -8.13 -7.27 -21.69
C LEU A 63 -6.98 -7.99 -22.41
N ALA A 64 -6.82 -9.28 -22.20
CA ALA A 64 -5.81 -10.08 -22.86
C ALA A 64 -5.90 -9.97 -24.39
N ALA A 65 -7.09 -10.14 -24.95
CA ALA A 65 -7.34 -10.02 -26.39
C ALA A 65 -7.01 -8.62 -26.94
N PHE A 66 -7.50 -7.56 -26.30
CA PHE A 66 -7.27 -6.18 -26.76
C PHE A 66 -5.85 -5.69 -26.54
N CYS A 67 -5.20 -6.15 -25.48
CA CYS A 67 -3.84 -5.77 -25.15
C CYS A 67 -2.78 -6.70 -25.74
N HIS A 68 -3.20 -7.76 -26.45
CA HIS A 68 -2.34 -8.78 -27.09
C HIS A 68 -1.32 -9.39 -26.14
N VAL A 69 -1.76 -9.76 -24.94
CA VAL A 69 -1.00 -10.52 -23.95
C VAL A 69 -1.72 -11.84 -23.65
N SER A 70 -1.01 -12.78 -23.06
CA SER A 70 -1.65 -14.01 -22.56
C SER A 70 -2.67 -13.68 -21.47
N PRO A 71 -3.82 -14.38 -21.38
CA PRO A 71 -4.75 -14.23 -20.25
C PRO A 71 -4.09 -14.44 -18.89
N ASN A 72 -3.07 -15.30 -18.81
CA ASN A 72 -2.27 -15.53 -17.59
C ASN A 72 -1.32 -14.36 -17.26
N ALA A 73 -1.07 -13.47 -18.21
CA ALA A 73 -0.30 -12.24 -17.99
C ALA A 73 -1.18 -11.02 -17.63
N VAL A 74 -2.49 -11.22 -17.45
CA VAL A 74 -3.40 -10.19 -16.95
C VAL A 74 -3.74 -10.50 -15.49
N MET A 75 -3.21 -9.71 -14.57
CA MET A 75 -3.32 -9.93 -13.14
C MET A 75 -4.24 -8.91 -12.48
N SER A 76 -4.93 -9.35 -11.44
CA SER A 76 -5.80 -8.51 -10.63
C SER A 76 -5.06 -8.06 -9.37
N ALA A 77 -4.80 -6.76 -9.24
CA ALA A 77 -4.37 -6.13 -8.00
C ALA A 77 -5.58 -5.43 -7.36
N HIS A 78 -6.51 -6.25 -6.85
CA HIS A 78 -7.73 -5.76 -6.19
C HIS A 78 -7.47 -5.42 -4.72
N ASP A 79 -8.48 -4.84 -4.08
CA ASP A 79 -8.42 -4.48 -2.67
C ASP A 79 -8.21 -5.72 -1.80
N VAL A 80 -7.28 -5.62 -0.88
CA VAL A 80 -6.93 -6.65 0.09
C VAL A 80 -6.94 -6.03 1.50
N SER A 81 -6.98 -6.85 2.53
CA SER A 81 -7.05 -6.41 3.93
C SER A 81 -5.91 -5.48 4.34
N ASN A 82 -4.70 -5.74 3.84
CA ASN A 82 -3.54 -4.90 4.07
C ASN A 82 -2.60 -4.91 2.86
N ILE A 83 -1.77 -3.86 2.73
CA ILE A 83 -0.88 -3.68 1.57
C ILE A 83 0.16 -4.81 1.43
N TYR A 84 0.51 -5.48 2.51
CA TYR A 84 1.52 -6.56 2.51
C TYR A 84 0.98 -7.84 1.88
N ARG A 85 -0.34 -7.94 1.66
CA ARG A 85 -0.98 -9.02 0.89
C ARG A 85 -0.76 -8.91 -0.61
N VAL A 86 -0.46 -7.72 -1.14
CA VAL A 86 -0.34 -7.50 -2.58
C VAL A 86 0.74 -8.37 -3.23
N PRO A 87 1.96 -8.52 -2.70
CA PRO A 87 2.95 -9.43 -3.27
C PRO A 87 2.49 -10.90 -3.29
N LEU A 88 1.78 -11.33 -2.25
CA LEU A 88 1.21 -12.68 -2.15
C LEU A 88 0.12 -12.89 -3.20
N LEU A 89 -0.78 -11.93 -3.33
CA LEU A 89 -1.84 -11.92 -4.34
C LEU A 89 -1.29 -12.04 -5.77
N LEU A 90 -0.20 -11.34 -6.08
CA LEU A 90 0.44 -11.39 -7.39
C LEU A 90 1.19 -12.71 -7.60
N ARG A 91 1.89 -13.21 -6.57
CA ARG A 91 2.52 -14.53 -6.59
C ARG A 91 1.52 -15.63 -6.94
N ASP A 92 0.39 -15.63 -6.24
CA ASP A 92 -0.64 -16.68 -6.36
C ASP A 92 -1.36 -16.65 -7.71
N GLN A 93 -1.26 -15.54 -8.45
CA GLN A 93 -1.74 -15.41 -9.82
C GLN A 93 -0.67 -15.75 -10.88
N GLY A 94 0.52 -16.18 -10.48
CA GLY A 94 1.57 -16.60 -11.41
C GLY A 94 2.43 -15.44 -11.94
N MET A 95 2.65 -14.38 -11.14
CA MET A 95 3.51 -13.25 -11.56
C MET A 95 4.92 -13.70 -11.90
N CYS A 96 5.46 -14.65 -11.16
CA CYS A 96 6.82 -15.14 -11.36
C CYS A 96 6.96 -15.84 -12.72
N GLU A 97 6.04 -16.72 -13.04
CA GLU A 97 5.98 -17.42 -14.30
C GLU A 97 5.79 -16.46 -15.47
N ALA A 98 4.94 -15.45 -15.29
CA ALA A 98 4.69 -14.42 -16.30
C ALA A 98 5.93 -13.54 -16.56
N LEU A 99 6.77 -13.36 -15.55
CA LEU A 99 8.05 -12.63 -15.65
C LEU A 99 9.21 -13.52 -16.13
N GLY A 100 9.01 -14.83 -16.23
CA GLY A 100 10.08 -15.79 -16.54
C GLY A 100 11.11 -15.93 -15.42
N ILE A 101 10.72 -15.67 -14.17
CA ILE A 101 11.58 -15.75 -12.98
C ILE A 101 11.28 -17.03 -12.22
N ASP A 102 12.32 -17.76 -11.82
CA ASP A 102 12.16 -18.93 -10.94
C ASP A 102 11.84 -18.45 -9.51
N CYS A 103 10.56 -18.43 -9.17
CA CYS A 103 10.10 -18.10 -7.83
C CYS A 103 9.99 -19.34 -6.96
N LYS A 104 11.13 -19.90 -6.58
CA LYS A 104 11.14 -20.89 -5.51
C LYS A 104 10.65 -20.22 -4.24
N THR A 105 9.79 -20.92 -3.50
CA THR A 105 9.37 -20.51 -2.17
C THR A 105 10.62 -20.37 -1.32
N THR A 106 11.05 -19.13 -1.09
CA THR A 106 12.19 -18.85 -0.24
C THR A 106 11.70 -18.65 1.19
N ASP A 107 12.58 -18.86 2.16
CA ASP A 107 12.32 -18.52 3.58
C ASP A 107 11.85 -17.07 3.76
N LEU A 108 12.33 -16.16 2.90
CA LEU A 108 11.90 -14.76 2.88
C LEU A 108 10.40 -14.61 2.55
N MET A 109 9.88 -15.40 1.62
CA MET A 109 8.48 -15.30 1.21
C MET A 109 7.52 -15.88 2.27
N SER A 110 7.93 -16.93 2.97
CA SER A 110 7.18 -17.45 4.13
C SER A 110 7.15 -16.44 5.27
N ARG A 111 8.27 -15.80 5.57
CA ARG A 111 8.35 -14.72 6.57
C ARG A 111 7.50 -13.50 6.20
N TRP A 112 7.40 -13.20 4.91
CA TRP A 112 6.52 -12.13 4.42
C TRP A 112 5.05 -12.48 4.62
N GLU A 113 4.66 -13.72 4.34
CA GLU A 113 3.30 -14.24 4.55
C GLU A 113 2.92 -14.19 6.03
N ASP A 114 3.79 -14.68 6.93
CA ASP A 114 3.62 -14.58 8.38
C ASP A 114 3.44 -13.14 8.86
N MET A 115 4.18 -12.19 8.27
CA MET A 115 4.04 -10.78 8.59
C MET A 115 2.68 -10.23 8.12
N ALA A 116 2.25 -10.54 6.89
CA ALA A 116 0.97 -10.10 6.37
C ALA A 116 -0.21 -10.66 7.18
N ASP A 117 -0.11 -11.93 7.60
CA ASP A 117 -1.09 -12.58 8.49
C ASP A 117 -1.14 -11.92 9.86
N ARG A 118 0.02 -11.55 10.41
CA ARG A 118 0.10 -10.83 11.68
C ARG A 118 -0.57 -9.46 11.60
N VAL A 119 -0.38 -8.72 10.52
CA VAL A 119 -1.01 -7.41 10.33
C VAL A 119 -2.54 -7.50 10.28
N ASP A 120 -3.09 -8.61 9.79
CA ASP A 120 -4.54 -8.85 9.83
C ASP A 120 -5.07 -9.27 11.21
N ASN A 121 -4.19 -9.73 12.10
CA ASN A 121 -4.55 -10.33 13.39
C ASN A 121 -3.74 -9.74 14.55
N LEU A 122 -3.60 -8.40 14.56
CA LEU A 122 -2.91 -7.71 15.65
C LEU A 122 -3.64 -7.88 16.98
N GLY A 123 -2.85 -7.91 18.08
CA GLY A 123 -3.36 -8.02 19.44
C GLY A 123 -3.87 -6.68 20.00
N ASP A 124 -3.85 -6.59 21.33
CA ASP A 124 -4.35 -5.41 22.06
C ASP A 124 -3.72 -4.09 21.58
N ASP A 125 -4.42 -3.00 21.82
CA ASP A 125 -3.99 -1.67 21.46
C ASP A 125 -2.72 -1.25 22.22
N VAL A 126 -1.90 -0.41 21.56
CA VAL A 126 -0.81 0.34 22.18
C VAL A 126 -0.98 1.82 21.80
N HIS A 127 -1.09 2.66 22.81
CA HIS A 127 -1.34 4.09 22.68
C HIS A 127 -0.03 4.87 22.69
N ILE A 128 0.25 5.56 21.58
CA ILE A 128 1.43 6.42 21.46
C ILE A 128 0.98 7.89 21.33
N ALA A 129 1.23 8.67 22.37
CA ALA A 129 1.00 10.11 22.32
C ALA A 129 2.05 10.77 21.41
N MET A 130 1.61 11.31 20.28
CA MET A 130 2.47 12.04 19.37
C MET A 130 2.34 13.56 19.61
N VAL A 131 3.34 14.13 20.27
CA VAL A 131 3.38 15.56 20.61
C VAL A 131 4.07 16.32 19.48
N GLY A 132 3.30 17.02 18.68
CA GLY A 132 3.81 17.65 17.46
C GLY A 132 3.21 19.01 17.15
N LYS A 133 3.58 19.52 15.97
CA LYS A 133 2.93 20.63 15.28
C LYS A 133 2.16 20.06 14.09
N TYR A 134 1.15 20.77 13.62
CA TYR A 134 0.42 20.36 12.42
C TYR A 134 -0.22 18.97 12.53
N THR A 135 -0.70 18.62 13.72
CA THR A 135 -1.32 17.32 14.00
C THR A 135 -2.57 17.06 13.15
N GLY A 136 -3.19 18.12 12.59
CA GLY A 136 -4.29 18.02 11.63
C GLY A 136 -3.89 17.54 10.22
N LEU A 137 -2.59 17.39 9.92
CA LEU A 137 -2.07 16.92 8.63
C LEU A 137 -1.19 15.67 8.84
N SER A 138 -1.80 14.51 8.91
CA SER A 138 -1.11 13.22 9.11
C SER A 138 0.02 12.98 8.10
N ASP A 139 -0.14 13.45 6.86
CA ASP A 139 0.87 13.30 5.80
C ASP A 139 2.22 13.91 6.15
N SER A 140 2.24 14.96 7.00
CA SER A 140 3.49 15.59 7.48
C SER A 140 4.36 14.63 8.30
N TYR A 141 3.76 13.60 8.87
CA TYR A 141 4.43 12.62 9.73
C TYR A 141 4.39 11.19 9.17
N LEU A 142 4.07 11.04 7.88
CA LEU A 142 3.85 9.72 7.28
C LEU A 142 4.99 8.72 7.55
N SER A 143 6.25 9.14 7.45
CA SER A 143 7.39 8.26 7.72
C SER A 143 7.49 7.84 9.19
N VAL A 144 7.13 8.72 10.11
CA VAL A 144 7.08 8.43 11.55
C VAL A 144 5.95 7.46 11.86
N ILE A 145 4.74 7.72 11.31
CA ILE A 145 3.58 6.85 11.44
C ILE A 145 3.92 5.44 10.93
N LYS A 146 4.50 5.34 9.72
CA LYS A 146 4.90 4.04 9.16
C LYS A 146 5.97 3.34 9.99
N GLY A 147 6.90 4.09 10.58
CA GLY A 147 7.88 3.54 11.51
C GLY A 147 7.22 2.94 12.76
N LEU A 148 6.25 3.65 13.35
CA LEU A 148 5.47 3.16 14.50
C LEU A 148 4.59 1.96 14.14
N GLU A 149 3.93 1.98 12.98
CA GLU A 149 3.16 0.83 12.48
C GLU A 149 4.04 -0.41 12.35
N HIS A 150 5.22 -0.30 11.72
CA HIS A 150 6.13 -1.42 11.56
C HIS A 150 6.62 -1.95 12.94
N ALA A 151 6.87 -1.04 13.89
CA ALA A 151 7.24 -1.44 15.24
C ALA A 151 6.08 -2.16 15.95
N SER A 152 4.85 -1.68 15.80
CA SER A 152 3.66 -2.32 16.39
C SER A 152 3.42 -3.72 15.83
N TYR A 153 3.62 -3.91 14.53
CA TYR A 153 3.55 -5.24 13.90
C TYR A 153 4.59 -6.21 14.46
N ALA A 154 5.81 -5.72 14.73
CA ALA A 154 6.88 -6.55 15.29
C ALA A 154 6.54 -7.06 16.70
N VAL A 155 5.82 -6.28 17.50
CA VAL A 155 5.41 -6.62 18.87
C VAL A 155 3.97 -7.14 18.96
N ASN A 156 3.31 -7.34 17.81
CA ASN A 156 1.93 -7.83 17.71
C ASN A 156 0.92 -6.97 18.49
N ARG A 157 0.94 -5.67 18.26
CA ARG A 157 0.03 -4.69 18.86
C ARG A 157 -0.66 -3.84 17.80
N THR A 158 -1.89 -3.43 18.07
CA THR A 158 -2.62 -2.44 17.25
C THR A 158 -2.16 -1.04 17.66
N LEU A 159 -1.60 -0.29 16.72
CA LEU A 159 -1.16 1.08 17.00
C LEU A 159 -2.33 2.06 17.05
N VAL A 160 -2.45 2.79 18.15
CA VAL A 160 -3.32 3.96 18.29
C VAL A 160 -2.41 5.18 18.48
N ILE A 161 -2.57 6.19 17.63
CA ILE A 161 -1.82 7.44 17.75
C ILE A 161 -2.72 8.50 18.34
N ASP A 162 -2.39 8.93 19.56
CA ASP A 162 -3.06 10.01 20.25
C ASP A 162 -2.32 11.33 19.93
N TRP A 163 -2.94 12.13 19.08
CA TRP A 163 -2.36 13.37 18.59
C TRP A 163 -2.49 14.50 19.61
N ILE A 164 -1.36 15.11 19.97
CA ILE A 164 -1.29 16.21 20.90
C ILE A 164 -0.60 17.41 20.23
N GLU A 165 -1.30 18.54 20.15
CA GLU A 165 -0.67 19.80 19.75
C GLU A 165 0.25 20.29 20.87
N ALA A 166 1.53 20.48 20.55
CA ALA A 166 2.54 20.88 21.53
C ALA A 166 2.17 22.21 22.24
N GLU A 167 1.48 23.13 21.56
CA GLU A 167 1.03 24.38 22.13
C GLU A 167 0.04 24.21 23.30
N ASN A 168 -0.77 23.15 23.28
CA ASN A 168 -1.76 22.87 24.33
C ASN A 168 -1.08 22.47 25.66
N LEU A 169 0.11 21.87 25.59
CA LEU A 169 0.85 21.43 26.78
C LEU A 169 1.54 22.56 27.55
N VAL A 170 1.54 23.78 27.03
CA VAL A 170 2.00 24.95 27.77
C VAL A 170 1.06 25.27 28.95
N ASP A 171 -0.24 25.04 28.78
CA ASP A 171 -1.21 25.13 29.85
C ASP A 171 -1.34 23.76 30.55
N THR A 172 -0.85 23.69 31.80
CA THR A 172 -0.87 22.46 32.59
C THR A 172 -2.27 21.99 33.00
N SER A 173 -3.30 22.81 32.80
CA SER A 173 -4.71 22.47 33.01
C SER A 173 -5.40 21.92 31.76
N HIS A 174 -4.74 21.92 30.60
CA HIS A 174 -5.32 21.43 29.37
C HIS A 174 -5.55 19.90 29.41
N SER A 175 -6.67 19.47 28.83
CA SER A 175 -7.07 18.04 28.84
C SER A 175 -6.05 17.11 28.15
N ASP A 176 -5.21 17.61 27.25
CA ASP A 176 -4.18 16.83 26.56
C ASP A 176 -3.14 16.24 27.53
N TRP A 177 -2.99 16.81 28.73
CA TRP A 177 -2.16 16.23 29.78
C TRP A 177 -2.70 14.89 30.29
N ASP A 178 -4.01 14.71 30.29
CA ASP A 178 -4.59 13.40 30.68
C ASP A 178 -4.39 12.37 29.57
N VAL A 179 -4.48 12.75 28.29
CA VAL A 179 -4.13 11.89 27.16
C VAL A 179 -2.67 11.46 27.26
N LEU A 180 -1.76 12.43 27.51
CA LEU A 180 -0.32 12.17 27.62
C LEU A 180 0.01 11.20 28.78
N ARG A 181 -0.67 11.34 29.92
CA ARG A 181 -0.43 10.48 31.11
C ARG A 181 -0.95 9.07 30.94
N ASN A 182 -1.98 8.87 30.13
CA ASN A 182 -2.62 7.59 29.90
C ASN A 182 -2.02 6.83 28.71
N ALA A 183 -1.14 7.45 27.92
CA ALA A 183 -0.48 6.79 26.81
C ALA A 183 0.59 5.79 27.27
N ASP A 184 0.75 4.70 26.54
CA ASP A 184 1.81 3.71 26.78
C ASP A 184 3.21 4.21 26.41
N GLY A 185 3.27 5.21 25.52
CA GLY A 185 4.52 5.83 25.12
C GLY A 185 4.30 7.23 24.55
N VAL A 186 5.36 8.02 24.55
CA VAL A 186 5.35 9.40 24.03
C VAL A 186 6.40 9.53 22.94
N LEU A 187 6.01 10.12 21.80
CA LEU A 187 6.92 10.45 20.73
C LEU A 187 6.83 11.94 20.40
N VAL A 188 7.97 12.62 20.45
CA VAL A 188 8.11 14.02 20.05
C VAL A 188 8.91 14.04 18.74
N PRO A 189 8.28 14.17 17.57
CA PRO A 189 9.01 14.21 16.31
C PRO A 189 9.81 15.50 16.16
N GLY A 190 10.87 15.45 15.37
CA GLY A 190 11.66 16.60 14.99
C GLY A 190 10.82 17.68 14.27
N GLY A 191 11.30 18.92 14.30
CA GLY A 191 10.63 20.03 13.62
C GLY A 191 11.47 21.30 13.65
N PHE A 192 11.21 22.19 12.71
CA PHE A 192 11.90 23.47 12.58
C PHE A 192 11.04 24.61 13.12
N GLY A 193 11.71 25.72 13.52
CA GLY A 193 11.09 26.94 14.00
C GLY A 193 10.64 26.86 15.45
N VAL A 194 10.19 28.01 15.96
CA VAL A 194 9.92 28.23 17.39
C VAL A 194 8.52 27.78 17.85
N ARG A 195 7.60 27.54 16.93
CA ARG A 195 6.23 27.15 17.28
C ARG A 195 6.20 25.85 18.07
N GLY A 196 5.51 25.84 19.20
CA GLY A 196 5.30 24.67 20.06
C GLY A 196 6.54 24.17 20.79
N ILE A 197 7.65 24.96 20.85
CA ILE A 197 8.87 24.56 21.57
C ILE A 197 8.61 24.42 23.08
N GLU A 198 7.86 25.38 23.66
CA GLU A 198 7.60 25.39 25.11
C GLU A 198 6.71 24.18 25.56
N GLY A 199 5.89 23.65 24.69
CA GLY A 199 5.07 22.48 24.99
C GLY A 199 5.75 21.14 24.71
N LYS A 200 6.89 21.12 24.02
CA LYS A 200 7.70 19.93 23.75
C LYS A 200 8.67 19.63 24.87
#